data_82b0ab7bba508cfc87d6bef004b05ed4
#
_entry.id   82b0ab7bba508cfc87d6bef004b05ed4
#
_cell.length_a   1.000
_cell.length_b   1.000
_cell.length_c   1.000
_cell.angle_alpha   90.00
_cell.angle_beta   90.00
_cell.angle_gamma   90.00
#
_symmetry.space_group_name_H-M   'P 1'
#
loop_
_entity.id
_entity.type
_entity.pdbx_description
1 polymer ?
#
loop_
_entity_poly.entity_id
_entity_poly.type
_entity_poly.pdbx_seq_one_letter_code
_entity_poly.pdbx_strand_id
1 'polypeptide(L)'
;MFRVTIRGAFEELGEDDREALRSAVDSVQVGFTAAGTFTCDRSLSAFTFRCEVPAEPEDGEQEATERAIAALTAHGYPHRVLRIGVTDMRHIKIRRKAPRR
;
A
#
# COMPACT_ATOMS: atom_id res chain seq x y z
N MET A 1 -12.45 -5.52 5.43
CA MET A 1 -11.09 -5.37 4.87
C MET A 1 -10.54 -3.99 5.12
N PHE A 2 -9.25 -3.89 5.12
CA PHE A 2 -8.57 -2.60 5.28
C PHE A 2 -7.85 -2.23 3.99
N ARG A 3 -7.81 -0.94 3.71
CA ARG A 3 -6.94 -0.40 2.66
C ARG A 3 -5.83 0.37 3.33
N VAL A 4 -4.61 -0.02 3.03
CA VAL A 4 -3.43 0.57 3.66
C VAL A 4 -2.62 1.27 2.59
N THR A 5 -2.28 2.53 2.85
CA THR A 5 -1.43 3.31 1.97
C THR A 5 -0.14 3.62 2.73
N ILE A 6 0.97 3.20 2.16
CA ILE A 6 2.29 3.45 2.75
C ILE A 6 3.05 4.38 1.85
N ARG A 7 3.48 5.51 2.38
CA ARG A 7 4.32 6.45 1.65
C ARG A 7 5.72 6.34 2.18
N GLY A 8 6.68 6.29 1.27
CA GLY A 8 8.04 6.14 1.67
C GLY A 8 9.01 6.59 0.61
N ALA A 9 10.28 6.33 0.87
CA ALA A 9 11.36 6.64 -0.05
C ALA A 9 12.17 5.38 -0.29
N PHE A 10 12.63 5.20 -1.52
CA PHE A 10 13.54 4.12 -1.82
C PHE A 10 14.94 4.53 -1.40
N GLU A 11 15.74 3.53 -1.01
CA GLU A 11 17.11 3.77 -0.58
C GLU A 11 18.06 3.01 -1.49
N GLU A 12 18.87 3.75 -2.24
CA GLU A 12 19.97 3.16 -3.02
C GLU A 12 19.55 1.99 -3.88
N LEU A 13 18.56 2.23 -4.72
CA LEU A 13 18.10 1.19 -5.64
C LEU A 13 19.19 0.86 -6.66
N GLY A 14 19.40 -0.44 -6.88
CA GLY A 14 20.27 -0.88 -7.95
C GLY A 14 19.59 -0.75 -9.30
N GLU A 15 20.36 -0.97 -10.37
CA GLU A 15 19.82 -0.86 -11.71
C GLU A 15 18.70 -1.87 -11.96
N ASP A 16 18.86 -3.09 -11.49
CA ASP A 16 17.84 -4.12 -11.69
C ASP A 16 16.54 -3.75 -10.99
N ASP A 17 16.64 -3.19 -9.80
CA ASP A 17 15.47 -2.78 -9.05
C ASP A 17 14.76 -1.64 -9.74
N ARG A 18 15.52 -0.68 -10.27
CA ARG A 18 14.94 0.45 -10.98
C ARG A 18 14.18 -0.01 -12.21
N GLU A 19 14.75 -0.95 -12.94
CA GLU A 19 14.11 -1.45 -14.13
C GLU A 19 12.83 -2.22 -13.80
N ALA A 20 12.88 -3.04 -12.75
CA ALA A 20 11.71 -3.78 -12.32
C ALA A 20 10.58 -2.84 -11.88
N LEU A 21 10.93 -1.77 -11.16
CA LEU A 21 9.93 -0.81 -10.73
C LEU A 21 9.33 -0.05 -11.90
N ARG A 22 10.13 0.33 -12.88
CA ARG A 22 9.61 1.00 -14.06
C ARG A 22 8.60 0.13 -14.80
N SER A 23 8.92 -1.14 -14.95
CA SER A 23 8.00 -2.07 -15.59
C SER A 23 6.71 -2.22 -14.80
N ALA A 24 6.81 -2.31 -13.48
CA ALA A 24 5.63 -2.46 -12.65
C ALA A 24 4.74 -1.23 -12.71
N VAL A 25 5.34 -0.04 -12.71
CA VAL A 25 4.58 1.20 -12.78
C VAL A 25 3.93 1.36 -14.15
N ASP A 26 4.65 0.98 -15.21
CA ASP A 26 4.12 1.12 -16.56
C ASP A 26 2.94 0.20 -16.82
N SER A 27 2.82 -0.90 -16.10
CA SER A 27 1.70 -1.79 -16.34
C SER A 27 0.40 -1.29 -15.72
N VAL A 28 0.43 -0.13 -15.10
CA VAL A 28 -0.77 0.61 -14.72
C VAL A 28 -1.68 -0.15 -13.77
N GLN A 29 -1.19 -0.50 -12.66
CA GLN A 29 -2.03 -1.09 -11.63
C GLN A 29 -2.15 -0.09 -10.51
N VAL A 30 -3.14 0.78 -10.61
CA VAL A 30 -3.32 1.82 -9.63
C VAL A 30 -4.50 1.47 -8.76
N GLY A 31 -4.35 0.60 -7.84
CA GLY A 31 -5.45 0.21 -7.00
C GLY A 31 -4.94 -0.51 -5.78
N PHE A 32 -5.88 -0.95 -4.97
CA PHE A 32 -5.55 -1.72 -3.78
C PHE A 32 -5.66 -3.20 -4.10
N THR A 33 -4.55 -3.91 -3.96
CA THR A 33 -4.53 -5.35 -4.18
C THR A 33 -3.88 -6.01 -2.99
N ALA A 34 -4.05 -7.33 -2.88
CA ALA A 34 -3.47 -8.08 -1.76
C ALA A 34 -1.95 -8.04 -1.79
N ALA A 35 -1.35 -8.09 -2.97
CA ALA A 35 0.10 -8.04 -3.09
C ALA A 35 0.63 -6.62 -2.98
N GLY A 36 -0.21 -5.63 -3.20
CA GLY A 36 0.18 -4.24 -3.16
C GLY A 36 0.65 -3.71 -4.50
N THR A 37 0.42 -2.42 -4.74
CA THR A 37 0.85 -1.77 -5.97
C THR A 37 1.64 -0.53 -5.63
N PHE A 38 2.60 -0.21 -6.49
CA PHE A 38 3.45 0.97 -6.33
C PHE A 38 3.07 2.06 -7.30
N THR A 39 3.08 3.29 -6.83
CA THR A 39 3.10 4.49 -7.66
C THR A 39 4.35 5.26 -7.29
N CYS A 40 5.15 5.64 -8.28
CA CYS A 40 6.46 6.24 -8.01
C CYS A 40 6.62 7.52 -8.80
N ASP A 41 7.52 8.40 -8.33
CA ASP A 41 7.93 9.53 -9.14
C ASP A 41 8.91 9.07 -10.22
N ARG A 42 9.25 9.97 -11.13
CA ARG A 42 10.12 9.60 -12.25
C ARG A 42 11.51 9.19 -11.81
N SER A 43 12.00 9.79 -10.76
CA SER A 43 13.34 9.49 -10.28
C SER A 43 13.39 8.22 -9.46
N LEU A 44 12.23 7.62 -9.16
CA LEU A 44 12.13 6.44 -8.30
C LEU A 44 12.72 6.70 -6.93
N SER A 45 12.54 7.91 -6.42
CA SER A 45 13.04 8.25 -5.09
C SER A 45 11.96 8.13 -4.04
N ALA A 46 10.70 8.35 -4.41
CA ALA A 46 9.58 8.26 -3.48
C ALA A 46 8.51 7.36 -4.06
N PHE A 47 7.75 6.74 -3.17
CA PHE A 47 6.69 5.84 -3.63
C PHE A 47 5.45 5.95 -2.76
N THR A 48 4.34 5.52 -3.32
CA THR A 48 3.12 5.23 -2.59
C THR A 48 2.76 3.78 -2.86
N PHE A 49 2.63 3.00 -1.80
CA PHE A 49 2.30 1.58 -1.90
C PHE A 49 0.89 1.39 -1.37
N ARG A 50 0.02 0.80 -2.17
CA ARG A 50 -1.37 0.59 -1.79
C ARG A 50 -1.63 -0.90 -1.67
N CYS A 51 -2.17 -1.30 -0.52
CA CYS A 51 -2.34 -2.72 -0.22
C CYS A 51 -3.72 -2.93 0.39
N GLU A 52 -4.37 -4.00 -0.02
CA GLU A 52 -5.66 -4.39 0.52
C GLU A 52 -5.45 -5.56 1.45
N VAL A 53 -5.87 -5.42 2.71
CA VAL A 53 -5.62 -6.43 3.74
C VAL A 53 -6.94 -7.00 4.20
N PRO A 54 -7.15 -8.32 4.07
CA PRO A 54 -8.35 -8.94 4.64
C PRO A 54 -8.35 -8.78 6.16
N ALA A 55 -9.51 -8.64 6.73
CA ALA A 55 -9.62 -8.41 8.15
C ALA A 55 -10.67 -9.33 8.76
N GLU A 56 -10.29 -10.00 9.82
CA GLU A 56 -11.24 -10.72 10.66
C GLU A 56 -11.94 -9.74 11.58
N PRO A 57 -13.08 -10.11 12.15
CA PRO A 57 -13.81 -9.15 12.99
C PRO A 57 -12.99 -8.55 14.13
N GLU A 58 -12.05 -9.31 14.67
CA GLU A 58 -11.24 -8.81 15.77
C GLU A 58 -9.95 -8.12 15.34
N ASP A 59 -9.66 -8.07 14.05
CA ASP A 59 -8.46 -7.40 13.57
C ASP A 59 -8.62 -5.90 13.66
N GLY A 60 -7.54 -5.23 14.06
CA GLY A 60 -7.52 -3.78 14.11
C GLY A 60 -6.54 -3.20 13.12
N GLU A 61 -6.36 -1.88 13.22
CA GLU A 61 -5.46 -1.18 12.30
C GLU A 61 -4.01 -1.62 12.44
N GLN A 62 -3.63 -2.03 13.62
CA GLN A 62 -2.25 -2.49 13.84
C GLN A 62 -1.97 -3.75 13.04
N GLU A 63 -2.88 -4.70 13.07
CA GLU A 63 -2.70 -5.93 12.30
C GLU A 63 -2.67 -5.64 10.81
N ALA A 64 -3.52 -4.74 10.36
CA ALA A 64 -3.53 -4.37 8.95
C ALA A 64 -2.22 -3.72 8.55
N THR A 65 -1.70 -2.84 9.39
CA THR A 65 -0.43 -2.18 9.13
C THR A 65 0.70 -3.18 9.02
N GLU A 66 0.75 -4.14 9.94
CA GLU A 66 1.81 -5.13 9.93
C GLU A 66 1.77 -5.99 8.69
N ARG A 67 0.58 -6.39 8.26
CA ARG A 67 0.44 -7.18 7.07
C ARG A 67 0.83 -6.40 5.81
N ALA A 68 0.48 -5.12 5.76
CA ALA A 68 0.84 -4.29 4.63
C ALA A 68 2.34 -4.08 4.56
N ILE A 69 2.99 -3.88 5.70
CA ILE A 69 4.44 -3.74 5.74
C ILE A 69 5.11 -5.03 5.29
N ALA A 70 4.57 -6.17 5.70
CA ALA A 70 5.11 -7.45 5.25
C ALA A 70 4.99 -7.60 3.74
N ALA A 71 3.86 -7.18 3.16
CA ALA A 71 3.68 -7.24 1.72
C ALA A 71 4.68 -6.34 1.00
N LEU A 72 4.89 -5.14 1.53
CA LEU A 72 5.86 -4.22 0.97
C LEU A 72 7.27 -4.81 1.01
N THR A 73 7.64 -5.36 2.16
CA THR A 73 8.95 -5.96 2.33
C THR A 73 9.17 -7.16 1.40
N ALA A 74 8.09 -7.89 1.12
CA ALA A 74 8.18 -9.05 0.25
C ALA A 74 8.59 -8.68 -1.18
N HIS A 75 8.37 -7.45 -1.60
CA HIS A 75 8.81 -7.01 -2.92
C HIS A 75 10.33 -6.86 -3.00
N GLY A 76 10.99 -6.69 -1.87
CA GLY A 76 12.45 -6.76 -1.83
C GLY A 76 13.21 -5.49 -2.16
N TYR A 77 12.53 -4.36 -2.28
CA TYR A 77 13.22 -3.10 -2.61
C TYR A 77 13.69 -2.41 -1.33
N PRO A 78 14.91 -1.92 -1.30
CA PRO A 78 15.37 -1.12 -0.15
C PRO A 78 14.53 0.14 -0.03
N HIS A 79 14.00 0.38 1.16
CA HIS A 79 13.07 1.48 1.33
C HIS A 79 13.02 1.95 2.78
N ARG A 80 12.44 3.13 2.95
CA ARG A 80 12.19 3.71 4.26
C ARG A 80 10.75 4.19 4.29
N VAL A 81 10.01 3.77 5.31
CA VAL A 81 8.61 4.18 5.46
C VAL A 81 8.54 5.56 6.10
N LEU A 82 7.78 6.46 5.49
CA LEU A 82 7.63 7.81 6.00
C LEU A 82 6.24 8.05 6.59
N ARG A 83 5.21 7.40 6.04
CA ARG A 83 3.86 7.65 6.50
C ARG A 83 2.97 6.46 6.16
N ILE A 84 2.03 6.15 7.05
CA ILE A 84 1.07 5.07 6.83
C ILE A 84 -0.33 5.58 7.11
N GLY A 85 -1.25 5.30 6.20
CA GLY A 85 -2.66 5.58 6.40
C GLY A 85 -3.45 4.29 6.28
N VAL A 86 -4.40 4.10 7.16
CA VAL A 86 -5.22 2.89 7.18
C VAL A 86 -6.68 3.30 7.12
N THR A 87 -7.43 2.68 6.22
CA THR A 87 -8.86 2.90 6.12
C THR A 87 -9.58 1.58 6.34
N ASP A 88 -10.46 1.56 7.33
CA ASP A 88 -11.27 0.38 7.62
C ASP A 88 -12.51 0.43 6.74
N MET A 89 -12.53 -0.39 5.71
CA MET A 89 -13.60 -0.37 4.75
C MET A 89 -14.92 -0.89 5.30
N ARG A 90 -14.86 -1.59 6.43
CA ARG A 90 -16.10 -2.08 7.05
C ARG A 90 -16.97 -0.92 7.54
N HIS A 91 -16.34 0.15 7.99
CA HIS A 91 -17.08 1.29 8.51
C HIS A 91 -17.69 2.15 7.41
N ILE A 92 -17.13 2.11 6.23
CA ILE A 92 -17.65 2.92 5.14
C ILE A 92 -19.06 2.50 4.75
N LYS A 93 -19.32 1.19 4.74
CA LYS A 93 -20.66 0.73 4.44
C LYS A 93 -21.68 1.25 5.41
N ILE A 94 -21.38 1.20 6.68
CA ILE A 94 -22.31 1.67 7.70
C ILE A 94 -22.58 3.14 7.52
N ARG A 95 -21.55 3.91 7.23
CA ARG A 95 -21.68 5.33 7.12
C ARG A 95 -22.55 5.73 5.95
N ARG A 96 -22.54 4.99 4.89
CA ARG A 96 -23.37 5.31 3.74
C ARG A 96 -24.83 5.19 4.01
N LYS A 97 -25.22 4.34 4.93
CA LYS A 97 -26.62 4.23 5.27
C LYS A 97 -27.07 5.30 6.21
N ALA A 98 -26.20 5.82 6.99
CA ALA A 98 -26.58 6.76 8.02
C ALA A 98 -27.30 7.98 7.52
N PRO A 99 -26.90 8.55 6.43
CA PRO A 99 -27.49 9.80 6.02
C PRO A 99 -28.88 9.73 5.53
N ARG A 100 -29.49 8.90 5.64
CA ARG A 100 -30.69 8.97 5.17
C ARG A 100 -31.49 9.58 5.93
N ARG A 101 -31.65 10.25 6.28
CA ARG A 101 -32.44 10.89 7.02
C ARG A 101 -32.77 11.55 6.81
#